data_68224255a341e56e91156dde39317f70
#
_entry.id   68224255a341e56e91156dde39317f70
#
_cell.length_a   1.000
_cell.length_b   1.000
_cell.length_c   1.000
_cell.angle_alpha   90.00
_cell.angle_beta   90.00
_cell.angle_gamma   90.00
#
_symmetry.space_group_name_H-M   'P 1'
#
loop_
_entity.id
_entity.type
_entity.pdbx_description
1 polymer ?
#
loop_
_entity_poly.entity_id
_entity_poly.type
_entity_poly.pdbx_seq_one_letter_code
_entity_poly.pdbx_strand_id
1 'polypeptide(L)'
;MLYIMRHGKTDWNEQHKLQGRTDIPLNDDGIKMAEAAALKYKDVHFDICYCSPLKRAKKTAEILLAGRDIPIISDDRLVEMSFGKYEGVKSSFSTDANKLKSSDSQVNILFEAPEKYQAPDDGETFEELFKRTGNFLDEVVMQKLEEGKDVLIVGHGAMNSSIV
;
A
#
# COMPACT_ATOMS: atom_id res chain seq x y z
N MET A 1 18.12 6.67 -5.26
CA MET A 1 16.83 6.65 -6.05
C MET A 1 15.70 6.16 -5.18
N LEU A 2 14.43 6.58 -5.44
CA LEU A 2 13.26 6.10 -4.70
C LEU A 2 12.49 5.06 -5.54
N TYR A 3 12.24 3.90 -4.93
CA TYR A 3 11.42 2.83 -5.49
C TYR A 3 10.18 2.63 -4.61
N ILE A 4 9.02 2.47 -5.23
CA ILE A 4 7.76 2.26 -4.51
C ILE A 4 7.11 0.99 -5.02
N MET A 5 6.71 0.11 -4.10
CA MET A 5 6.08 -1.16 -4.42
C MET A 5 4.80 -1.34 -3.60
N ARG A 6 3.77 -1.89 -4.21
CA ARG A 6 2.56 -2.32 -3.52
C ARG A 6 2.73 -3.75 -3.03
N HIS A 7 2.12 -4.07 -1.87
CA HIS A 7 2.07 -5.44 -1.35
C HIS A 7 1.45 -6.43 -2.33
N GLY A 8 1.78 -7.71 -2.19
CA GLY A 8 1.20 -8.81 -2.94
C GLY A 8 -0.30 -9.01 -2.67
N LYS A 9 -0.92 -9.92 -3.40
CA LYS A 9 -2.36 -10.18 -3.36
C LYS A 9 -2.82 -10.77 -2.01
N THR A 10 -4.04 -10.44 -1.61
CA THR A 10 -4.72 -10.98 -0.43
C THR A 10 -6.08 -11.55 -0.83
N ASP A 11 -6.72 -12.33 0.03
CA ASP A 11 -8.07 -12.83 -0.22
C ASP A 11 -9.09 -11.70 -0.41
N TRP A 12 -8.91 -10.58 0.29
CA TRP A 12 -9.78 -9.42 0.12
C TRP A 12 -9.57 -8.70 -1.21
N ASN A 13 -8.37 -8.76 -1.79
CA ASN A 13 -8.17 -8.29 -3.18
C ASN A 13 -8.95 -9.15 -4.18
N GLU A 14 -8.95 -10.49 -4.02
CA GLU A 14 -9.72 -11.39 -4.88
C GLU A 14 -11.22 -11.18 -4.74
N GLN A 15 -11.66 -10.89 -3.52
CA GLN A 15 -13.06 -10.63 -3.23
C GLN A 15 -13.49 -9.20 -3.58
N HIS A 16 -12.58 -8.36 -4.11
CA HIS A 16 -12.79 -6.93 -4.39
C HIS A 16 -13.28 -6.14 -3.18
N LYS A 17 -12.76 -6.45 -1.98
CA LYS A 17 -13.08 -5.76 -0.73
C LYS A 17 -12.05 -4.68 -0.41
N LEU A 18 -12.53 -3.53 0.09
CA LEU A 18 -11.65 -2.51 0.68
C LEU A 18 -10.96 -3.09 1.91
N GLN A 19 -9.65 -2.93 2.00
CA GLN A 19 -8.87 -3.46 3.11
C GLN A 19 -8.56 -2.42 4.18
N GLY A 20 -8.12 -1.24 3.76
CA GLY A 20 -7.71 -0.20 4.68
C GLY A 20 -6.68 -0.68 5.68
N ARG A 21 -6.94 -0.45 6.96
CA ARG A 21 -6.09 -0.88 8.08
C ARG A 21 -6.41 -2.27 8.62
N THR A 22 -7.48 -2.91 8.14
CA THR A 22 -7.74 -4.32 8.46
C THR A 22 -6.56 -5.17 8.00
N ASP A 23 -5.98 -5.94 8.93
CA ASP A 23 -4.68 -6.59 8.74
C ASP A 23 -4.83 -8.00 8.12
N ILE A 24 -5.20 -8.02 6.84
CA ILE A 24 -5.33 -9.24 6.03
C ILE A 24 -3.94 -9.65 5.52
N PRO A 25 -3.53 -10.93 5.70
CA PRO A 25 -2.25 -11.43 5.20
C PRO A 25 -2.25 -11.61 3.68
N LEU A 26 -1.07 -11.84 3.11
CA LEU A 26 -0.95 -12.34 1.73
C LEU A 26 -1.64 -13.69 1.61
N ASN A 27 -2.28 -13.94 0.48
CA ASN A 27 -2.67 -15.27 0.07
C ASN A 27 -1.55 -15.95 -0.73
N ASP A 28 -1.76 -17.19 -1.15
CA ASP A 28 -0.74 -17.99 -1.88
C ASP A 28 -0.29 -17.29 -3.18
N ASP A 29 -1.22 -16.66 -3.89
CA ASP A 29 -0.88 -15.90 -5.10
C ASP A 29 -0.06 -14.66 -4.76
N GLY A 30 -0.36 -13.97 -3.66
CA GLY A 30 0.41 -12.83 -3.19
C GLY A 30 1.84 -13.20 -2.79
N ILE A 31 2.03 -14.39 -2.20
CA ILE A 31 3.36 -14.93 -1.90
C ILE A 31 4.13 -15.18 -3.20
N LYS A 32 3.53 -15.88 -4.16
CA LYS A 32 4.14 -16.14 -5.48
C LYS A 32 4.48 -14.85 -6.23
N MET A 33 3.61 -13.83 -6.14
CA MET A 33 3.90 -12.50 -6.73
C MET A 33 5.12 -11.86 -6.10
N ALA A 34 5.28 -11.93 -4.79
CA ALA A 34 6.44 -11.38 -4.08
C ALA A 34 7.72 -12.15 -4.43
N GLU A 35 7.66 -13.48 -4.54
CA GLU A 35 8.78 -14.35 -4.99
C GLU A 35 9.19 -14.02 -6.43
N ALA A 36 8.22 -13.87 -7.34
CA ALA A 36 8.49 -13.47 -8.71
C ALA A 36 9.13 -12.07 -8.80
N ALA A 37 8.69 -11.14 -7.95
CA ALA A 37 9.29 -9.82 -7.84
C ALA A 37 10.74 -9.91 -7.30
N ALA A 38 11.00 -10.77 -6.32
CA ALA A 38 12.35 -11.01 -5.79
C ALA A 38 13.31 -11.46 -6.91
N LEU A 39 12.88 -12.39 -7.75
CA LEU A 39 13.66 -12.85 -8.90
C LEU A 39 13.86 -11.75 -9.95
N LYS A 40 12.79 -10.99 -10.27
CA LYS A 40 12.83 -9.93 -11.28
C LYS A 40 13.77 -8.79 -10.88
N TYR A 41 13.79 -8.43 -9.61
CA TYR A 41 14.55 -7.29 -9.08
C TYR A 41 15.83 -7.70 -8.32
N LYS A 42 16.29 -8.94 -8.48
CA LYS A 42 17.47 -9.47 -7.77
C LYS A 42 18.75 -8.63 -7.97
N ASP A 43 18.90 -8.05 -9.16
CA ASP A 43 20.07 -7.26 -9.54
C ASP A 43 19.87 -5.74 -9.30
N VAL A 44 18.70 -5.32 -8.83
CA VAL A 44 18.43 -3.93 -8.45
C VAL A 44 18.99 -3.68 -7.06
N HIS A 45 19.83 -2.65 -6.93
CA HIS A 45 20.40 -2.26 -5.66
C HIS A 45 19.38 -1.50 -4.81
N PHE A 46 19.32 -1.83 -3.52
CA PHE A 46 18.62 -1.06 -2.48
C PHE A 46 19.53 -0.95 -1.26
N ASP A 47 19.65 0.23 -0.67
CA ASP A 47 20.39 0.44 0.58
C ASP A 47 19.50 0.20 1.81
N ILE A 48 18.22 0.49 1.69
CA ILE A 48 17.25 0.42 2.79
C ILE A 48 15.83 0.20 2.27
N CYS A 49 15.03 -0.54 3.03
CA CYS A 49 13.61 -0.73 2.78
C CYS A 49 12.78 -0.19 3.94
N TYR A 50 11.85 0.68 3.66
CA TYR A 50 10.79 1.06 4.59
C TYR A 50 9.50 0.34 4.20
N CYS A 51 8.74 -0.16 5.16
CA CYS A 51 7.48 -0.83 4.87
C CYS A 51 6.38 -0.48 5.87
N SER A 52 5.14 -0.60 5.42
CA SER A 52 4.00 -0.60 6.33
C SER A 52 4.11 -1.75 7.33
N PRO A 53 3.72 -1.56 8.61
CA PRO A 53 3.69 -2.63 9.60
C PRO A 53 2.61 -3.69 9.33
N LEU A 54 1.64 -3.43 8.44
CA LEU A 54 0.59 -4.39 8.11
C LEU A 54 1.19 -5.66 7.46
N LYS A 55 0.72 -6.83 7.91
CA LYS A 55 1.28 -8.16 7.56
C LYS A 55 1.55 -8.34 6.07
N ARG A 56 0.61 -7.92 5.21
CA ARG A 56 0.73 -8.07 3.76
C ARG A 56 1.91 -7.29 3.17
N ALA A 57 2.15 -6.07 3.63
CA ALA A 57 3.25 -5.24 3.15
C ALA A 57 4.59 -5.70 3.74
N LYS A 58 4.63 -5.95 5.05
CA LYS A 58 5.81 -6.48 5.72
C LYS A 58 6.26 -7.81 5.12
N LYS A 59 5.33 -8.75 4.93
CA LYS A 59 5.64 -10.05 4.32
C LYS A 59 6.12 -9.92 2.89
N THR A 60 5.56 -8.99 2.11
CA THR A 60 6.05 -8.71 0.75
C THR A 60 7.51 -8.22 0.77
N ALA A 61 7.85 -7.28 1.66
CA ALA A 61 9.22 -6.78 1.81
C ALA A 61 10.20 -7.90 2.22
N GLU A 62 9.82 -8.72 3.19
CA GLU A 62 10.62 -9.86 3.66
C GLU A 62 10.93 -10.87 2.54
N ILE A 63 9.92 -11.22 1.72
CA ILE A 63 10.10 -12.16 0.59
C ILE A 63 10.95 -11.51 -0.49
N LEU A 64 10.66 -10.26 -0.86
CA LEU A 64 11.39 -9.53 -1.91
C LEU A 64 12.89 -9.44 -1.63
N LEU A 65 13.24 -9.23 -0.37
CA LEU A 65 14.61 -8.99 0.07
C LEU A 65 15.27 -10.20 0.76
N ALA A 66 14.62 -11.37 0.69
CA ALA A 66 15.17 -12.59 1.30
C ALA A 66 16.58 -12.90 0.80
N GLY A 67 17.50 -13.17 1.73
CA GLY A 67 18.91 -13.46 1.43
C GLY A 67 19.75 -12.24 1.05
N ARG A 68 19.21 -11.02 1.14
CA ARG A 68 19.93 -9.76 0.93
C ARG A 68 20.17 -9.07 2.28
N ASP A 69 21.35 -8.51 2.47
CA ASP A 69 21.68 -7.75 3.69
C ASP A 69 21.20 -6.30 3.58
N ILE A 70 19.86 -6.15 3.57
CA ILE A 70 19.19 -4.86 3.43
C ILE A 70 18.28 -4.68 4.64
N PRO A 71 18.46 -3.60 5.45
CA PRO A 71 17.58 -3.34 6.58
C PRO A 71 16.14 -3.06 6.13
N ILE A 72 15.19 -3.73 6.80
CA ILE A 72 13.75 -3.52 6.62
C ILE A 72 13.21 -2.83 7.88
N ILE A 73 12.72 -1.61 7.73
CA ILE A 73 12.22 -0.78 8.82
C ILE A 73 10.72 -0.54 8.62
N SER A 74 9.92 -0.88 9.62
CA SER A 74 8.48 -0.55 9.60
C SER A 74 8.24 0.86 10.12
N ASP A 75 7.36 1.62 9.45
CA ASP A 75 6.93 2.95 9.88
C ASP A 75 5.40 3.05 9.80
N ASP A 76 4.78 3.47 10.89
CA ASP A 76 3.31 3.56 11.00
C ASP A 76 2.70 4.58 10.03
N ARG A 77 3.49 5.55 9.57
CA ARG A 77 3.06 6.51 8.55
C ARG A 77 2.85 5.88 7.17
N LEU A 78 3.32 4.64 6.97
CA LEU A 78 3.15 3.87 5.74
C LEU A 78 1.95 2.91 5.75
N VAL A 79 1.12 2.91 6.81
CA VAL A 79 -0.12 2.13 6.82
C VAL A 79 -1.07 2.60 5.70
N GLU A 80 -1.96 1.72 5.26
CA GLU A 80 -2.98 2.12 4.28
C GLU A 80 -3.93 3.18 4.85
N MET A 81 -4.59 3.93 3.98
CA MET A 81 -5.68 4.81 4.36
C MET A 81 -6.74 4.02 5.13
N SER A 82 -7.19 4.54 6.28
CA SER A 82 -8.31 3.94 6.99
C SER A 82 -9.62 4.24 6.27
N PHE A 83 -10.35 3.20 5.90
CA PHE A 83 -11.69 3.36 5.32
C PHE A 83 -12.81 3.17 6.36
N GLY A 84 -12.45 2.95 7.63
CA GLY A 84 -13.40 2.81 8.74
C GLY A 84 -14.46 1.76 8.45
N LYS A 85 -15.73 2.10 8.64
CA LYS A 85 -16.88 1.20 8.40
C LYS A 85 -16.97 0.63 6.98
N TYR A 86 -16.25 1.18 6.01
CA TYR A 86 -16.24 0.66 4.63
C TYR A 86 -15.22 -0.47 4.44
N GLU A 87 -14.38 -0.79 5.41
CA GLU A 87 -13.48 -1.93 5.33
C GLU A 87 -14.26 -3.25 5.27
N GLY A 88 -13.90 -4.12 4.33
CA GLY A 88 -14.64 -5.35 4.02
C GLY A 88 -15.81 -5.17 3.06
N VAL A 89 -16.21 -3.94 2.75
CA VAL A 89 -17.25 -3.67 1.74
C VAL A 89 -16.68 -3.97 0.34
N LYS A 90 -17.47 -4.64 -0.49
CA LYS A 90 -17.09 -4.89 -1.88
C LYS A 90 -17.09 -3.60 -2.68
N SER A 91 -15.96 -3.29 -3.30
CA SER A 91 -15.84 -2.24 -4.29
C SER A 91 -15.95 -2.85 -5.68
N SER A 92 -16.74 -2.25 -6.55
CA SER A 92 -16.80 -2.66 -7.95
C SER A 92 -15.65 -2.03 -8.74
N PHE A 93 -14.41 -2.45 -8.49
CA PHE A 93 -13.34 -2.26 -9.45
C PHE A 93 -13.52 -3.28 -10.58
N SER A 94 -14.40 -3.00 -11.49
CA SER A 94 -14.50 -3.76 -12.73
C SER A 94 -14.47 -2.77 -13.88
N THR A 95 -13.53 -2.94 -14.79
CA THR A 95 -13.55 -2.32 -16.11
C THR A 95 -14.75 -2.76 -16.97
N ASP A 96 -15.54 -3.71 -16.50
CA ASP A 96 -16.80 -4.14 -17.10
C ASP A 96 -17.96 -3.28 -16.58
N ALA A 97 -18.50 -2.44 -17.45
CA ALA A 97 -19.65 -1.56 -17.16
C ALA A 97 -20.93 -2.27 -16.63
N ASN A 98 -20.93 -3.61 -16.63
CA ASN A 98 -22.04 -4.45 -16.21
C ASN A 98 -21.83 -5.15 -14.86
N LYS A 99 -20.71 -4.92 -14.14
CA LYS A 99 -20.48 -5.53 -12.83
C LYS A 99 -20.86 -4.60 -11.71
N LEU A 100 -21.65 -5.16 -10.80
CA LEU A 100 -22.20 -4.65 -9.55
C LEU A 100 -21.41 -3.48 -8.94
N LYS A 101 -22.01 -2.28 -9.00
CA LYS A 101 -21.59 -1.15 -8.15
C LYS A 101 -21.70 -1.57 -6.68
N SER A 102 -20.82 -1.09 -5.84
CA SER A 102 -20.96 -1.24 -4.40
C SER A 102 -22.36 -0.76 -3.98
N SER A 103 -22.95 -1.42 -2.99
CA SER A 103 -24.18 -0.95 -2.37
C SER A 103 -24.00 0.41 -1.66
N ASP A 104 -22.76 0.81 -1.39
CA ASP A 104 -22.42 2.08 -0.75
C ASP A 104 -21.90 3.09 -1.79
N SER A 105 -22.54 4.25 -1.85
CA SER A 105 -22.19 5.32 -2.79
C SER A 105 -20.80 5.89 -2.53
N GLN A 106 -20.35 5.99 -1.26
CA GLN A 106 -19.04 6.53 -0.91
C GLN A 106 -17.90 5.62 -1.36
N VAL A 107 -18.08 4.30 -1.33
CA VAL A 107 -17.10 3.35 -1.86
C VAL A 107 -16.93 3.52 -3.37
N ASN A 108 -18.01 3.80 -4.11
CA ASN A 108 -17.91 4.09 -5.54
C ASN A 108 -17.22 5.44 -5.79
N ILE A 109 -17.57 6.47 -5.02
CA ILE A 109 -17.00 7.81 -5.11
C ILE A 109 -15.49 7.79 -4.84
N LEU A 110 -15.02 7.01 -3.88
CA LEU A 110 -13.58 6.86 -3.60
C LEU A 110 -12.75 6.54 -4.86
N PHE A 111 -13.32 5.81 -5.80
CA PHE A 111 -12.62 5.38 -7.01
C PHE A 111 -12.99 6.19 -8.26
N GLU A 112 -14.23 6.65 -8.36
CA GLU A 112 -14.73 7.35 -9.56
C GLU A 112 -14.51 8.87 -9.49
N ALA A 113 -14.55 9.45 -8.28
CA ALA A 113 -14.42 10.88 -8.03
C ALA A 113 -13.81 11.13 -6.64
N PRO A 114 -12.53 10.75 -6.42
CA PRO A 114 -11.90 10.77 -5.09
C PRO A 114 -11.93 12.16 -4.44
N GLU A 115 -11.97 13.24 -5.22
CA GLU A 115 -12.11 14.60 -4.74
C GLU A 115 -13.45 14.89 -4.05
N LYS A 116 -14.44 14.00 -4.23
CA LYS A 116 -15.76 14.08 -3.59
C LYS A 116 -15.94 13.07 -2.46
N TYR A 117 -14.94 12.24 -2.22
CA TYR A 117 -15.00 11.24 -1.17
C TYR A 117 -15.07 11.89 0.20
N GLN A 118 -16.02 11.43 1.01
CA GLN A 118 -16.17 11.81 2.40
C GLN A 118 -15.83 10.64 3.29
N ALA A 119 -14.75 10.77 4.06
CA ALA A 119 -14.35 9.75 5.01
C ALA A 119 -15.45 9.56 6.07
N PRO A 120 -15.71 8.33 6.51
CA PRO A 120 -16.58 8.10 7.67
C PRO A 120 -15.90 8.60 8.95
N ASP A 121 -16.65 8.77 10.03
CA ASP A 121 -16.14 9.30 11.31
C ASP A 121 -14.98 8.47 11.89
N ASP A 122 -14.94 7.17 11.59
CA ASP A 122 -13.89 6.22 11.99
C ASP A 122 -12.84 5.98 10.88
N GLY A 123 -12.89 6.73 9.79
CA GLY A 123 -11.98 6.67 8.66
C GLY A 123 -10.96 7.80 8.65
N GLU A 124 -10.06 7.77 7.66
CA GLU A 124 -9.03 8.78 7.43
C GLU A 124 -9.40 9.61 6.20
N THR A 125 -9.21 10.93 6.28
CA THR A 125 -9.36 11.82 5.13
C THR A 125 -8.10 11.77 4.23
N PHE A 126 -8.24 12.20 2.98
CA PHE A 126 -7.07 12.36 2.10
C PHE A 126 -6.07 13.40 2.66
N GLU A 127 -6.55 14.47 3.30
CA GLU A 127 -5.68 15.47 3.92
C GLU A 127 -4.80 14.87 5.02
N GLU A 128 -5.37 14.05 5.90
CA GLU A 128 -4.63 13.34 6.94
C GLU A 128 -3.63 12.35 6.34
N LEU A 129 -4.04 11.62 5.30
CA LEU A 129 -3.16 10.72 4.56
C LEU A 129 -1.96 11.47 3.97
N PHE A 130 -2.20 12.55 3.22
CA PHE A 130 -1.14 13.36 2.61
C PHE A 130 -0.20 13.97 3.66
N LYS A 131 -0.75 14.43 4.78
CA LYS A 131 0.05 14.99 5.87
C LYS A 131 1.02 13.98 6.46
N ARG A 132 0.56 12.76 6.81
CA ARG A 132 1.44 11.75 7.42
C ARG A 132 2.47 11.18 6.44
N THR A 133 2.08 10.96 5.18
CA THR A 133 3.00 10.46 4.15
C THR A 133 4.01 11.53 3.75
N GLY A 134 3.60 12.82 3.66
CA GLY A 134 4.50 13.93 3.45
C GLY A 134 5.53 14.08 4.56
N ASN A 135 5.10 14.02 5.84
CA ASN A 135 6.03 14.02 6.97
C ASN A 135 7.04 12.87 6.91
N PHE A 136 6.60 11.67 6.48
CA PHE A 136 7.51 10.55 6.30
C PHE A 136 8.54 10.82 5.19
N LEU A 137 8.10 11.37 4.07
CA LEU A 137 9.00 11.71 2.98
C LEU A 137 10.05 12.74 3.43
N ASP A 138 9.61 13.85 4.02
CA ASP A 138 10.48 14.96 4.40
C ASP A 138 11.48 14.57 5.49
N GLU A 139 11.02 13.86 6.52
CA GLU A 139 11.84 13.54 7.69
C GLU A 139 12.76 12.33 7.50
N VAL A 140 12.38 11.39 6.61
CA VAL A 140 13.07 10.11 6.48
C VAL A 140 13.65 9.90 5.09
N VAL A 141 12.80 9.98 4.05
CA VAL A 141 13.20 9.57 2.70
C VAL A 141 14.13 10.59 2.07
N MET A 142 13.82 11.88 2.17
CA MET A 142 14.63 12.94 1.56
C MET A 142 16.05 12.92 2.10
N GLN A 143 16.21 12.76 3.41
CA GLN A 143 17.54 12.63 4.02
C GLN A 143 18.34 11.45 3.42
N LYS A 144 17.70 10.28 3.23
CA LYS A 144 18.38 9.12 2.64
C LYS A 144 18.74 9.33 1.18
N LEU A 145 17.89 9.99 0.41
CA LEU A 145 18.19 10.33 -0.97
C LEU A 145 19.32 11.34 -1.10
N GLU A 146 19.40 12.33 -0.19
CA GLU A 146 20.52 13.29 -0.11
C GLU A 146 21.84 12.59 0.27
N GLU A 147 21.81 11.53 1.08
CA GLU A 147 22.94 10.65 1.36
C GLU A 147 23.35 9.79 0.15
N GLY A 148 22.65 9.89 -1.00
CA GLY A 148 22.89 9.10 -2.21
C GLY A 148 22.37 7.67 -2.15
N LYS A 149 21.47 7.35 -1.19
CA LYS A 149 20.92 6.01 -0.98
C LYS A 149 19.80 5.65 -1.94
N ASP A 150 19.73 4.38 -2.28
CA ASP A 150 18.58 3.79 -2.99
C ASP A 150 17.57 3.27 -1.97
N VAL A 151 16.40 3.91 -1.92
CA VAL A 151 15.33 3.66 -0.94
C VAL A 151 14.20 2.88 -1.59
N LEU A 152 13.80 1.77 -0.97
CA LEU A 152 12.59 1.03 -1.32
C LEU A 152 11.49 1.30 -0.30
N ILE A 153 10.27 1.59 -0.78
CA ILE A 153 9.06 1.65 0.06
C ILE A 153 8.14 0.50 -0.37
N VAL A 154 7.69 -0.31 0.59
CA VAL A 154 6.67 -1.33 0.36
C VAL A 154 5.41 -0.97 1.14
N GLY A 155 4.35 -0.64 0.40
CA GLY A 155 3.13 -0.12 0.99
C GLY A 155 1.84 -0.59 0.30
N HIS A 156 0.89 0.32 0.12
CA HIS A 156 -0.49 0.04 -0.25
C HIS A 156 -0.96 0.92 -1.41
N GLY A 157 -2.24 0.76 -1.81
CA GLY A 157 -2.78 1.46 -2.97
C GLY A 157 -2.87 2.97 -2.76
N ALA A 158 -3.74 3.43 -1.87
CA ALA A 158 -3.96 4.86 -1.63
C ALA A 158 -2.72 5.53 -1.02
N MET A 159 -2.05 4.85 -0.08
CA MET A 159 -0.82 5.34 0.54
C MET A 159 0.29 5.55 -0.50
N ASN A 160 0.55 4.61 -1.38
CA ASN A 160 1.57 4.79 -2.43
C ASN A 160 1.21 5.94 -3.38
N SER A 161 -0.08 6.09 -3.72
CA SER A 161 -0.55 7.18 -4.58
C SER A 161 -0.42 8.57 -3.92
N SER A 162 -0.34 8.64 -2.60
CA SER A 162 -0.12 9.90 -1.88
C SER A 162 1.35 10.34 -1.85
N ILE A 163 2.27 9.46 -2.26
CA ILE A 163 3.71 9.70 -2.32
C ILE A 163 4.16 10.14 -3.72
N VAL A 164 3.42 9.72 -4.74
CA VAL A 164 3.71 10.00 -6.16
C VAL A 164 2.91 11.18 -6.64
#